data_2eb6e6819ab2efa44794869a065d9f0b
#
_entry.id   2eb6e6819ab2efa44794869a065d9f0b
#
_cell.length_a   1.000
_cell.length_b   1.000
_cell.length_c   1.000
_cell.angle_alpha   90.00
_cell.angle_beta   90.00
_cell.angle_gamma   90.00
#
_symmetry.space_group_name_H-M   'P 1'
#
loop_
_entity.id
_entity.type
_entity.pdbx_description
1 polymer ?
#
loop_
_entity_poly.entity_id
_entity_poly.type
_entity_poly.pdbx_seq_one_letter_code
_entity_poly.pdbx_strand_id
1 'polypeptide(L)'
;AKLAHQMRHGETYGLHSTPPTFSFKAVMQRIQAIVRAIEPHDSVERYTGLGVEVLQGYAKLVNPWTVEIALNDGSTQTLTTRSIVIAAGARPFVPPLPGLEDSGYVTSDTLWDKFGQLDEVPKRLVVLGGGPIGCELAQSFARLGSQVTQVEMGPRVMAREDEEVSELARQALLKDGVDVRTGHKALRVEKHPEGPSTGSGRTGGVLVVEHAGAEQRIEFDELLCAVGRSARLTGYGLEELGIPTHKTVETNEYLQTLYPNIYAAGDVAGPYQFTHVAAHQAWYAAVNALFGDFK
;
A
#
# COMPACT_ATOMS: atom_id res chain seq x y z
N ALA A 1 9.32 -16.16 2.51
CA ALA A 1 8.44 -16.72 1.50
C ALA A 1 9.22 -17.45 0.39
N LYS A 2 10.13 -16.77 -0.36
CA LYS A 2 10.88 -17.39 -1.47
C LYS A 2 11.71 -18.62 -1.01
N LEU A 3 12.45 -18.52 0.08
CA LEU A 3 13.23 -19.64 0.61
C LEU A 3 12.34 -20.83 1.00
N ALA A 4 11.20 -20.56 1.68
CA ALA A 4 10.25 -21.60 2.04
C ALA A 4 9.69 -22.34 0.81
N HIS A 5 9.42 -21.62 -0.28
CA HIS A 5 9.03 -22.20 -1.56
C HIS A 5 10.17 -23.07 -2.14
N GLN A 6 11.41 -22.58 -2.18
CA GLN A 6 12.56 -23.32 -2.69
C GLN A 6 12.85 -24.61 -1.89
N MET A 7 12.67 -24.57 -0.56
CA MET A 7 12.83 -25.77 0.29
C MET A 7 11.81 -26.87 -0.07
N ARG A 8 10.55 -26.48 -0.36
CA ARG A 8 9.51 -27.45 -0.77
C ARG A 8 9.75 -28.00 -2.19
N HIS A 9 10.45 -27.26 -3.02
CA HIS A 9 10.70 -27.62 -4.44
C HIS A 9 12.20 -27.84 -4.71
N GLY A 10 12.93 -28.36 -3.72
CA GLY A 10 14.37 -28.62 -3.80
C GLY A 10 14.76 -29.54 -4.96
N GLU A 11 13.88 -30.46 -5.37
CA GLU A 11 14.10 -31.39 -6.47
C GLU A 11 14.38 -30.69 -7.80
N THR A 12 13.80 -29.50 -8.02
CA THR A 12 14.09 -28.66 -9.20
C THR A 12 15.58 -28.29 -9.30
N TYR A 13 16.29 -28.31 -8.16
CA TYR A 13 17.71 -27.99 -8.06
C TYR A 13 18.58 -29.23 -7.74
N GLY A 14 18.01 -30.42 -7.84
CA GLY A 14 18.72 -31.68 -7.50
C GLY A 14 18.88 -31.91 -5.99
N LEU A 15 18.12 -31.22 -5.15
CA LEU A 15 18.12 -31.35 -3.70
C LEU A 15 16.87 -32.12 -3.22
N HIS A 16 16.94 -32.75 -2.07
CA HIS A 16 15.73 -33.32 -1.46
C HIS A 16 14.79 -32.20 -1.01
N SER A 17 13.52 -32.31 -1.40
CA SER A 17 12.49 -31.39 -0.92
C SER A 17 12.27 -31.57 0.58
N THR A 18 12.24 -30.45 1.31
CA THR A 18 12.07 -30.46 2.77
C THR A 18 10.99 -29.47 3.14
N PRO A 19 9.95 -29.89 3.90
CA PRO A 19 8.98 -28.93 4.44
C PRO A 19 9.67 -27.91 5.36
N PRO A 20 9.51 -26.61 5.09
CA PRO A 20 10.11 -25.59 5.95
C PRO A 20 9.41 -25.58 7.32
N THR A 21 10.20 -25.68 8.38
CA THR A 21 9.76 -25.37 9.75
C THR A 21 10.26 -23.98 10.11
N PHE A 22 9.40 -23.10 10.57
CA PHE A 22 9.77 -21.73 10.92
C PHE A 22 8.80 -21.15 11.96
N SER A 23 9.24 -20.13 12.67
CA SER A 23 8.39 -19.30 13.51
C SER A 23 7.88 -18.12 12.69
N PHE A 24 6.58 -17.96 12.55
CA PHE A 24 5.99 -16.79 11.88
C PHE A 24 6.36 -15.50 12.61
N LYS A 25 6.34 -15.53 13.94
CA LYS A 25 6.80 -14.41 14.78
C LYS A 25 8.24 -14.00 14.45
N ALA A 26 9.14 -14.97 14.25
CA ALA A 26 10.54 -14.67 13.86
C ALA A 26 10.62 -14.06 12.44
N VAL A 27 9.75 -14.47 11.50
CA VAL A 27 9.64 -13.85 10.17
C VAL A 27 9.22 -12.39 10.32
N MET A 28 8.20 -12.10 11.11
CA MET A 28 7.70 -10.74 11.33
C MET A 28 8.72 -9.87 12.08
N GLN A 29 9.40 -10.41 13.09
CA GLN A 29 10.50 -9.71 13.79
C GLN A 29 11.65 -9.35 12.83
N ARG A 30 11.99 -10.26 11.90
CA ARG A 30 12.97 -9.95 10.84
C ARG A 30 12.52 -8.78 9.96
N ILE A 31 11.24 -8.75 9.54
CA ILE A 31 10.69 -7.65 8.74
C ILE A 31 10.80 -6.35 9.53
N GLN A 32 10.35 -6.33 10.78
CA GLN A 32 10.46 -5.15 11.65
C GLN A 32 11.92 -4.71 11.88
N ALA A 33 12.84 -5.66 11.98
CA ALA A 33 14.27 -5.34 12.08
C ALA A 33 14.81 -4.68 10.80
N ILE A 34 14.35 -5.10 9.63
CA ILE A 34 14.70 -4.47 8.34
C ILE A 34 14.13 -3.05 8.28
N VAL A 35 12.86 -2.85 8.68
CA VAL A 35 12.24 -1.52 8.74
C VAL A 35 13.06 -0.59 9.63
N ARG A 36 13.37 -1.02 10.87
CA ARG A 36 14.23 -0.25 11.79
C ARG A 36 15.64 0.03 11.27
N ALA A 37 16.19 -0.85 10.44
CA ALA A 37 17.51 -0.63 9.85
C ALA A 37 17.49 0.41 8.72
N ILE A 38 16.36 0.57 8.05
CA ILE A 38 16.16 1.53 6.95
C ILE A 38 15.71 2.90 7.49
N GLU A 39 14.87 2.92 8.53
CA GLU A 39 14.29 4.13 9.13
C GLU A 39 15.29 5.29 9.37
N PRO A 40 16.54 5.07 9.87
CA PRO A 40 17.48 6.13 10.04
C PRO A 40 17.85 6.89 8.74
N HIS A 41 17.66 6.28 7.57
CA HIS A 41 17.93 6.94 6.29
C HIS A 41 16.90 8.04 5.95
N ASP A 42 15.72 7.98 6.55
CA ASP A 42 14.62 8.93 6.34
C ASP A 42 14.23 9.67 7.63
N SER A 43 15.14 9.66 8.65
CA SER A 43 14.86 10.21 9.96
C SER A 43 15.00 11.74 10.03
N VAL A 44 14.31 12.34 10.99
CA VAL A 44 14.42 13.77 11.31
C VAL A 44 15.86 14.14 11.64
N GLU A 45 16.56 13.32 12.42
CA GLU A 45 17.95 13.53 12.83
C GLU A 45 18.89 13.63 11.64
N ARG A 46 18.69 12.73 10.65
CA ARG A 46 19.51 12.77 9.43
C ARG A 46 19.31 14.05 8.64
N TYR A 47 18.07 14.41 8.36
CA TYR A 47 17.80 15.62 7.58
C TYR A 47 18.19 16.89 8.31
N THR A 48 17.97 16.96 9.61
CA THR A 48 18.47 18.07 10.45
C THR A 48 20.02 18.15 10.40
N GLY A 49 20.71 17.01 10.48
CA GLY A 49 22.16 16.94 10.32
C GLY A 49 22.67 17.37 8.94
N LEU A 50 21.82 17.30 7.91
CA LEU A 50 22.11 17.82 6.57
C LEU A 50 21.75 19.31 6.40
N GLY A 51 21.29 19.98 7.48
CA GLY A 51 20.92 21.40 7.46
C GLY A 51 19.48 21.67 7.02
N VAL A 52 18.62 20.65 6.96
CA VAL A 52 17.19 20.81 6.67
C VAL A 52 16.46 21.12 7.96
N GLU A 53 15.66 22.18 8.01
CA GLU A 53 14.71 22.42 9.08
C GLU A 53 13.51 21.48 8.90
N VAL A 54 13.33 20.54 9.83
CA VAL A 54 12.24 19.56 9.79
C VAL A 54 11.18 19.93 10.82
N LEU A 55 10.00 20.34 10.34
CA LEU A 55 8.85 20.69 11.17
C LEU A 55 7.83 19.55 11.17
N GLN A 56 7.58 18.99 12.33
CA GLN A 56 6.61 17.90 12.48
C GLN A 56 5.23 18.45 12.82
N GLY A 57 4.30 18.33 11.89
CA GLY A 57 2.95 18.87 12.05
C GLY A 57 2.11 18.71 10.80
N TYR A 58 0.98 19.39 10.79
CA TYR A 58 0.06 19.41 9.66
C TYR A 58 0.22 20.70 8.87
N ALA A 59 0.80 20.60 7.68
CA ALA A 59 1.07 21.76 6.82
C ALA A 59 -0.12 22.07 5.91
N LYS A 60 -0.44 23.35 5.76
CA LYS A 60 -1.48 23.87 4.87
C LYS A 60 -0.94 25.01 4.01
N LEU A 61 -1.21 24.97 2.72
CA LEU A 61 -0.97 26.07 1.80
C LEU A 61 -2.02 27.16 2.01
N VAL A 62 -1.59 28.35 2.41
CA VAL A 62 -2.48 29.51 2.66
C VAL A 62 -2.58 30.37 1.40
N ASN A 63 -1.47 30.51 0.71
CA ASN A 63 -1.36 31.17 -0.60
C ASN A 63 -0.13 30.57 -1.32
N PRO A 64 0.16 30.96 -2.60
CA PRO A 64 1.26 30.34 -3.34
C PRO A 64 2.67 30.49 -2.75
N TRP A 65 2.86 31.33 -1.75
CA TRP A 65 4.16 31.57 -1.11
C TRP A 65 4.16 31.32 0.40
N THR A 66 3.02 30.92 0.99
CA THR A 66 2.88 30.81 2.44
C THR A 66 2.33 29.45 2.84
N VAL A 67 3.04 28.80 3.76
CA VAL A 67 2.63 27.52 4.38
C VAL A 67 2.42 27.77 5.87
N GLU A 68 1.27 27.40 6.39
CA GLU A 68 0.97 27.35 7.82
C GLU A 68 1.09 25.91 8.33
N ILE A 69 1.78 25.71 9.42
CA ILE A 69 2.01 24.39 10.01
C ILE A 69 1.44 24.37 11.44
N ALA A 70 0.42 23.54 11.66
CA ALA A 70 -0.03 23.17 13.00
C ALA A 70 0.93 22.10 13.53
N LEU A 71 1.84 22.50 14.43
CA LEU A 71 2.88 21.63 14.96
C LEU A 71 2.31 20.60 15.95
N ASN A 72 2.99 19.47 16.11
CA ASN A 72 2.59 18.40 17.01
C ASN A 72 2.57 18.81 18.49
N ASP A 73 3.26 19.87 18.88
CA ASP A 73 3.23 20.46 20.22
C ASP A 73 2.03 21.39 20.47
N GLY A 74 1.17 21.56 19.47
CA GLY A 74 -0.03 22.42 19.52
C GLY A 74 0.21 23.88 19.14
N SER A 75 1.43 24.28 18.85
CA SER A 75 1.74 25.63 18.33
C SER A 75 1.51 25.70 16.82
N THR A 76 1.50 26.93 16.28
CA THR A 76 1.38 27.17 14.84
C THR A 76 2.58 27.98 14.36
N GLN A 77 3.18 27.55 13.27
CA GLN A 77 4.25 28.27 12.59
C GLN A 77 3.84 28.61 11.17
N THR A 78 4.18 29.81 10.72
CA THR A 78 3.94 30.26 9.34
C THR A 78 5.27 30.48 8.65
N LEU A 79 5.46 29.87 7.49
CA LEU A 79 6.64 30.03 6.65
C LEU A 79 6.28 30.69 5.33
N THR A 80 7.18 31.54 4.85
CA THR A 80 7.13 32.06 3.47
C THR A 80 8.29 31.50 2.68
N THR A 81 8.05 31.16 1.42
CA THR A 81 9.06 30.53 0.58
C THR A 81 8.89 30.94 -0.89
N ARG A 82 9.99 30.87 -1.64
CA ARG A 82 10.01 31.14 -3.08
C ARG A 82 9.41 29.97 -3.87
N SER A 83 9.56 28.74 -3.40
CA SER A 83 9.07 27.56 -4.10
C SER A 83 8.56 26.53 -3.09
N ILE A 84 7.53 25.78 -3.49
CA ILE A 84 6.92 24.72 -2.68
C ILE A 84 6.93 23.42 -3.49
N VAL A 85 7.30 22.32 -2.88
CA VAL A 85 7.17 20.97 -3.46
C VAL A 85 6.18 20.17 -2.61
N ILE A 86 5.06 19.81 -3.21
CA ILE A 86 4.04 18.95 -2.60
C ILE A 86 4.48 17.50 -2.77
N ALA A 87 4.81 16.84 -1.67
CA ALA A 87 5.22 15.43 -1.63
C ALA A 87 4.32 14.62 -0.66
N ALA A 88 3.02 14.92 -0.65
CA ALA A 88 2.04 14.37 0.30
C ALA A 88 1.77 12.87 0.12
N GLY A 89 2.21 12.26 -0.99
CA GLY A 89 2.11 10.85 -1.25
C GLY A 89 0.67 10.34 -1.43
N ALA A 90 0.47 9.05 -1.15
CA ALA A 90 -0.81 8.37 -1.24
C ALA A 90 -1.08 7.54 0.03
N ARG A 91 -2.31 7.05 0.15
CA ARG A 91 -2.74 6.11 1.19
C ARG A 91 -3.43 4.91 0.54
N PRO A 92 -3.47 3.73 1.19
CA PRO A 92 -4.31 2.64 0.71
C PRO A 92 -5.75 3.11 0.52
N PHE A 93 -6.33 2.75 -0.62
CA PHE A 93 -7.75 2.96 -0.83
C PHE A 93 -8.53 1.85 -0.14
N VAL A 94 -9.47 2.22 0.70
CA VAL A 94 -10.40 1.31 1.37
C VAL A 94 -11.78 1.57 0.79
N PRO A 95 -12.40 0.59 0.11
CA PRO A 95 -13.72 0.78 -0.48
C PRO A 95 -14.78 0.87 0.63
N PRO A 96 -15.86 1.64 0.43
CA PRO A 96 -16.98 1.72 1.36
C PRO A 96 -17.81 0.44 1.30
N LEU A 97 -17.25 -0.68 1.75
CA LEU A 97 -17.85 -2.00 1.72
C LEU A 97 -18.55 -2.25 3.05
N PRO A 98 -19.88 -2.54 3.07
CA PRO A 98 -20.59 -2.82 4.30
C PRO A 98 -19.93 -3.90 5.15
N GLY A 99 -19.73 -3.64 6.43
CA GLY A 99 -19.11 -4.55 7.40
C GLY A 99 -17.59 -4.66 7.34
N LEU A 100 -16.92 -3.98 6.38
CA LEU A 100 -15.45 -4.02 6.28
C LEU A 100 -14.78 -3.40 7.50
N GLU A 101 -15.24 -2.25 7.97
CA GLU A 101 -14.67 -1.54 9.14
C GLU A 101 -14.68 -2.41 10.40
N ASP A 102 -15.73 -3.21 10.59
CA ASP A 102 -15.89 -4.09 11.75
C ASP A 102 -15.09 -5.41 11.62
N SER A 103 -14.54 -5.70 10.44
CA SER A 103 -13.86 -6.96 10.16
C SER A 103 -12.44 -7.03 10.72
N GLY A 104 -11.89 -5.89 11.15
CA GLY A 104 -10.50 -5.79 11.56
C GLY A 104 -9.52 -6.00 10.40
N TYR A 105 -9.91 -5.65 9.17
CA TYR A 105 -9.06 -5.74 7.99
C TYR A 105 -7.70 -5.05 8.16
N VAL A 106 -6.76 -5.44 7.34
CA VAL A 106 -5.46 -4.77 7.21
C VAL A 106 -5.25 -4.22 5.80
N THR A 107 -4.37 -3.26 5.69
CA THR A 107 -3.86 -2.73 4.42
C THR A 107 -2.36 -2.98 4.32
N SER A 108 -1.73 -2.60 3.20
CA SER A 108 -0.27 -2.63 3.06
C SER A 108 0.47 -1.82 4.14
N ASP A 109 -0.20 -0.81 4.70
CA ASP A 109 0.39 0.07 5.70
C ASP A 109 0.23 -0.48 7.14
N THR A 110 -0.83 -1.24 7.43
CA THR A 110 -1.17 -1.69 8.80
C THR A 110 -0.91 -3.18 9.08
N LEU A 111 -0.71 -3.99 8.03
CA LEU A 111 -0.54 -5.43 8.19
C LEU A 111 0.71 -5.81 9.01
N TRP A 112 1.76 -5.02 8.92
CA TRP A 112 3.05 -5.32 9.56
C TRP A 112 2.98 -5.27 11.08
N ASP A 113 2.23 -4.31 11.62
CA ASP A 113 2.01 -4.19 13.05
C ASP A 113 1.04 -5.24 13.56
N LYS A 114 -0.11 -5.40 12.90
CA LYS A 114 -1.11 -6.40 13.32
C LYS A 114 -0.57 -7.81 13.23
N PHE A 115 0.05 -8.19 12.10
CA PHE A 115 0.57 -9.54 11.92
C PHE A 115 1.85 -9.79 12.72
N GLY A 116 2.55 -8.71 13.11
CA GLY A 116 3.65 -8.78 14.07
C GLY A 116 3.25 -9.29 15.47
N GLN A 117 1.97 -9.21 15.80
CA GLN A 117 1.41 -9.72 17.06
C GLN A 117 0.98 -11.20 16.96
N LEU A 118 0.98 -11.80 15.78
CA LEU A 118 0.55 -13.18 15.59
C LEU A 118 1.71 -14.15 15.83
N ASP A 119 1.44 -15.24 16.52
CA ASP A 119 2.41 -16.33 16.71
C ASP A 119 2.48 -17.26 15.49
N GLU A 120 1.36 -17.38 14.75
CA GLU A 120 1.23 -18.26 13.58
C GLU A 120 0.74 -17.47 12.38
N VAL A 121 1.09 -17.94 11.18
CA VAL A 121 0.56 -17.42 9.93
C VAL A 121 -0.97 -17.55 9.90
N PRO A 122 -1.73 -16.53 9.38
CA PRO A 122 -3.18 -16.68 9.22
C PRO A 122 -3.52 -17.94 8.44
N LYS A 123 -4.43 -18.78 8.96
CA LYS A 123 -4.79 -20.03 8.26
C LYS A 123 -5.53 -19.73 6.95
N ARG A 124 -6.57 -18.87 7.02
CA ARG A 124 -7.36 -18.43 5.86
C ARG A 124 -7.17 -16.92 5.68
N LEU A 125 -6.51 -16.53 4.62
CA LEU A 125 -6.28 -15.13 4.28
C LEU A 125 -7.06 -14.77 3.01
N VAL A 126 -7.97 -13.81 3.09
CA VAL A 126 -8.55 -13.19 1.91
C VAL A 126 -7.74 -11.96 1.55
N VAL A 127 -7.33 -11.87 0.28
CA VAL A 127 -6.70 -10.69 -0.30
C VAL A 127 -7.68 -10.07 -1.28
N LEU A 128 -8.17 -8.89 -0.97
CA LEU A 128 -9.07 -8.13 -1.82
C LEU A 128 -8.24 -7.20 -2.71
N GLY A 129 -8.25 -7.47 -4.01
CA GLY A 129 -7.51 -6.75 -5.05
C GLY A 129 -6.46 -7.61 -5.77
N GLY A 130 -6.42 -7.48 -7.09
CA GLY A 130 -5.51 -8.19 -8.01
C GLY A 130 -4.35 -7.35 -8.53
N GLY A 131 -4.07 -6.20 -7.92
CA GLY A 131 -2.92 -5.36 -8.25
C GLY A 131 -1.59 -5.91 -7.73
N PRO A 132 -0.45 -5.22 -7.99
CA PRO A 132 0.89 -5.68 -7.59
C PRO A 132 0.99 -6.04 -6.10
N ILE A 133 0.54 -5.16 -5.21
CA ILE A 133 0.58 -5.38 -3.75
C ILE A 133 -0.23 -6.63 -3.37
N GLY A 134 -1.43 -6.78 -3.93
CA GLY A 134 -2.27 -7.96 -3.68
C GLY A 134 -1.61 -9.24 -4.14
N CYS A 135 -1.05 -9.27 -5.33
CA CYS A 135 -0.37 -10.45 -5.90
C CYS A 135 0.90 -10.83 -5.09
N GLU A 136 1.74 -9.85 -4.74
CA GLU A 136 2.96 -10.08 -3.96
C GLU A 136 2.67 -10.64 -2.57
N LEU A 137 1.68 -10.07 -1.88
CA LEU A 137 1.32 -10.52 -0.53
C LEU A 137 0.56 -11.84 -0.56
N ALA A 138 -0.37 -12.05 -1.51
CA ALA A 138 -1.06 -13.33 -1.70
C ALA A 138 -0.05 -14.47 -1.89
N GLN A 139 0.89 -14.29 -2.82
CA GLN A 139 1.95 -15.28 -3.08
C GLN A 139 2.83 -15.50 -1.86
N SER A 140 3.21 -14.43 -1.17
CA SER A 140 4.08 -14.52 0.01
C SER A 140 3.45 -15.30 1.13
N PHE A 141 2.18 -15.04 1.45
CA PHE A 141 1.46 -15.75 2.51
C PHE A 141 1.13 -17.20 2.13
N ALA A 142 0.78 -17.47 0.86
CA ALA A 142 0.61 -18.85 0.38
C ALA A 142 1.90 -19.66 0.54
N ARG A 143 3.04 -19.09 0.19
CA ARG A 143 4.37 -19.71 0.39
C ARG A 143 4.73 -19.93 1.86
N LEU A 144 4.16 -19.15 2.76
CA LEU A 144 4.30 -19.34 4.21
C LEU A 144 3.27 -20.32 4.80
N GLY A 145 2.32 -20.80 4.00
CA GLY A 145 1.37 -21.85 4.40
C GLY A 145 -0.05 -21.38 4.69
N SER A 146 -0.39 -20.11 4.40
CA SER A 146 -1.78 -19.67 4.43
C SER A 146 -2.57 -20.29 3.27
N GLN A 147 -3.84 -20.61 3.52
CA GLN A 147 -4.84 -20.79 2.48
C GLN A 147 -5.28 -19.40 2.01
N VAL A 148 -4.80 -18.99 0.85
CA VAL A 148 -5.04 -17.63 0.35
C VAL A 148 -6.11 -17.68 -0.74
N THR A 149 -7.16 -16.87 -0.59
CA THR A 149 -8.11 -16.55 -1.66
C THR A 149 -7.90 -15.09 -2.06
N GLN A 150 -7.50 -14.87 -3.30
CA GLN A 150 -7.36 -13.53 -3.87
C GLN A 150 -8.59 -13.21 -4.72
N VAL A 151 -9.27 -12.11 -4.38
CA VAL A 151 -10.52 -11.67 -5.02
C VAL A 151 -10.25 -10.41 -5.83
N GLU A 152 -10.52 -10.46 -7.12
CA GLU A 152 -10.38 -9.35 -8.05
C GLU A 152 -11.71 -9.15 -8.82
N MET A 153 -12.21 -7.91 -8.80
CA MET A 153 -13.44 -7.53 -9.50
C MET A 153 -13.27 -7.54 -11.03
N GLY A 154 -12.09 -7.17 -11.49
CA GLY A 154 -11.74 -7.17 -12.91
C GLY A 154 -11.59 -8.58 -13.49
N PRO A 155 -11.51 -8.68 -14.82
CA PRO A 155 -11.41 -9.99 -15.50
C PRO A 155 -10.04 -10.66 -15.31
N ARG A 156 -9.03 -9.93 -14.85
CA ARG A 156 -7.66 -10.45 -14.66
C ARG A 156 -6.92 -9.73 -13.53
N VAL A 157 -5.97 -10.40 -12.92
CA VAL A 157 -5.00 -9.77 -12.01
C VAL A 157 -4.02 -8.91 -12.82
N MET A 158 -3.31 -7.99 -12.18
CA MET A 158 -2.36 -7.10 -12.84
C MET A 158 -2.96 -6.40 -14.07
N ALA A 159 -4.20 -5.90 -13.97
CA ALA A 159 -5.00 -5.44 -15.10
C ALA A 159 -4.40 -4.25 -15.89
N ARG A 160 -3.39 -3.56 -15.34
CA ARG A 160 -2.66 -2.47 -16.01
C ARG A 160 -1.51 -2.97 -16.88
N GLU A 161 -1.11 -4.23 -16.72
CA GLU A 161 -0.06 -4.86 -17.50
C GLU A 161 -0.63 -5.52 -18.75
N ASP A 162 0.25 -5.92 -19.66
CA ASP A 162 -0.14 -6.69 -20.83
C ASP A 162 -0.81 -8.02 -20.43
N GLU A 163 -1.70 -8.53 -21.29
CA GLU A 163 -2.47 -9.73 -20.98
C GLU A 163 -1.58 -10.96 -20.73
N GLU A 164 -0.50 -11.08 -21.48
CA GLU A 164 0.48 -12.16 -21.31
C GLU A 164 1.17 -12.07 -19.94
N VAL A 165 1.54 -10.86 -19.49
CA VAL A 165 2.15 -10.64 -18.17
C VAL A 165 1.14 -10.94 -17.06
N SER A 166 -0.11 -10.50 -17.23
CA SER A 166 -1.21 -10.81 -16.32
C SER A 166 -1.41 -12.33 -16.16
N GLU A 167 -1.42 -13.06 -17.28
CA GLU A 167 -1.59 -14.52 -17.26
C GLU A 167 -0.38 -15.23 -16.63
N LEU A 168 0.85 -14.80 -16.91
CA LEU A 168 2.04 -15.32 -16.24
C LEU A 168 1.98 -15.13 -14.73
N ALA A 169 1.55 -13.95 -14.27
CA ALA A 169 1.37 -13.68 -12.84
C ALA A 169 0.29 -14.59 -12.24
N ARG A 170 -0.85 -14.75 -12.91
CA ARG A 170 -1.94 -15.63 -12.47
C ARG A 170 -1.48 -17.08 -12.35
N GLN A 171 -0.75 -17.60 -13.34
CA GLN A 171 -0.22 -18.97 -13.32
C GLN A 171 0.79 -19.18 -12.17
N ALA A 172 1.63 -18.18 -11.91
CA ALA A 172 2.56 -18.24 -10.79
C ALA A 172 1.84 -18.28 -9.43
N LEU A 173 0.77 -17.51 -9.27
CA LEU A 173 -0.07 -17.52 -8.07
C LEU A 173 -0.77 -18.87 -7.87
N LEU A 174 -1.39 -19.41 -8.93
CA LEU A 174 -2.04 -20.72 -8.89
C LEU A 174 -1.04 -21.84 -8.55
N LYS A 175 0.17 -21.79 -9.13
CA LYS A 175 1.23 -22.76 -8.82
C LYS A 175 1.66 -22.73 -7.36
N ASP A 176 1.60 -21.57 -6.72
CA ASP A 176 1.88 -21.41 -5.29
C ASP A 176 0.66 -21.73 -4.39
N GLY A 177 -0.46 -22.14 -4.98
CA GLY A 177 -1.67 -22.57 -4.25
C GLY A 177 -2.61 -21.43 -3.86
N VAL A 178 -2.48 -20.27 -4.49
CA VAL A 178 -3.46 -19.17 -4.30
C VAL A 178 -4.75 -19.48 -5.08
N ASP A 179 -5.90 -19.41 -4.43
CA ASP A 179 -7.22 -19.44 -5.07
C ASP A 179 -7.49 -18.04 -5.68
N VAL A 180 -7.22 -17.90 -6.99
CA VAL A 180 -7.36 -16.61 -7.70
C VAL A 180 -8.75 -16.51 -8.31
N ARG A 181 -9.57 -15.62 -7.78
CA ARG A 181 -10.95 -15.35 -8.20
C ARG A 181 -11.08 -14.01 -8.90
N THR A 182 -10.94 -14.00 -10.22
CA THR A 182 -11.21 -12.83 -11.08
C THR A 182 -12.68 -12.73 -11.45
N GLY A 183 -13.17 -11.54 -11.79
CA GLY A 183 -14.59 -11.30 -12.07
C GLY A 183 -15.49 -11.45 -10.84
N HIS A 184 -14.93 -11.37 -9.64
CA HIS A 184 -15.65 -11.48 -8.37
C HIS A 184 -15.72 -10.11 -7.68
N LYS A 185 -16.90 -9.55 -7.62
CA LYS A 185 -17.17 -8.25 -6.97
C LYS A 185 -17.47 -8.44 -5.50
N ALA A 186 -16.69 -7.87 -4.61
CA ALA A 186 -17.00 -7.84 -3.19
C ALA A 186 -18.25 -7.01 -2.94
N LEU A 187 -19.20 -7.55 -2.18
CA LEU A 187 -20.46 -6.90 -1.84
C LEU A 187 -20.52 -6.42 -0.40
N ARG A 188 -20.07 -7.24 0.54
CA ARG A 188 -20.10 -6.97 1.97
C ARG A 188 -19.22 -7.96 2.74
N VAL A 189 -18.90 -7.58 3.97
CA VAL A 189 -18.28 -8.47 4.96
C VAL A 189 -19.30 -8.77 6.05
N GLU A 190 -19.45 -10.03 6.40
CA GLU A 190 -20.32 -10.48 7.48
C GLU A 190 -19.48 -11.06 8.62
N LYS A 191 -19.95 -10.88 9.85
CA LYS A 191 -19.33 -11.53 11.02
C LYS A 191 -19.55 -13.05 10.92
N HIS A 192 -18.58 -13.81 11.42
CA HIS A 192 -18.75 -15.27 11.43
C HIS A 192 -19.94 -15.66 12.32
N PRO A 193 -20.88 -16.51 11.85
CA PRO A 193 -22.10 -16.84 12.59
C PRO A 193 -21.86 -17.48 13.95
N GLU A 194 -20.74 -18.17 14.12
CA GLU A 194 -20.38 -18.90 15.37
C GLU A 194 -19.48 -18.08 16.32
N GLY A 195 -19.34 -16.76 16.08
CA GLY A 195 -18.40 -15.93 16.85
C GLY A 195 -16.94 -16.12 16.41
N PRO A 196 -15.95 -15.53 17.11
CA PRO A 196 -14.55 -15.64 16.73
C PRO A 196 -14.12 -17.10 16.77
N SER A 197 -13.87 -17.69 15.61
CA SER A 197 -13.40 -19.07 15.50
C SER A 197 -12.01 -19.18 16.09
N THR A 198 -11.89 -19.96 17.17
CA THR A 198 -10.70 -20.43 17.85
C THR A 198 -10.00 -19.44 18.80
N GLY A 199 -9.49 -19.95 19.92
CA GLY A 199 -8.85 -19.31 21.08
C GLY A 199 -7.63 -18.41 20.82
N SER A 200 -7.51 -17.80 19.66
CA SER A 200 -6.47 -16.84 19.27
C SER A 200 -6.95 -15.39 19.23
N GLY A 201 -8.19 -15.09 19.62
CA GLY A 201 -8.74 -13.70 19.57
C GLY A 201 -8.89 -13.11 18.15
N ARG A 202 -8.87 -13.94 17.11
CA ARG A 202 -8.95 -13.49 15.71
C ARG A 202 -10.39 -13.14 15.34
N THR A 203 -10.53 -12.03 14.62
CA THR A 203 -11.81 -11.43 14.20
C THR A 203 -12.37 -12.02 12.90
N GLY A 204 -12.14 -13.25 12.55
CA GLY A 204 -12.56 -13.88 11.31
C GLY A 204 -13.98 -13.52 10.84
N GLY A 205 -14.25 -13.64 9.56
CA GLY A 205 -15.52 -13.27 8.96
C GLY A 205 -15.80 -14.01 7.65
N VAL A 206 -16.80 -13.55 6.95
CA VAL A 206 -17.18 -14.03 5.64
C VAL A 206 -17.23 -12.86 4.66
N LEU A 207 -16.41 -12.90 3.62
CA LEU A 207 -16.53 -12.00 2.49
C LEU A 207 -17.60 -12.54 1.54
N VAL A 208 -18.64 -11.78 1.29
CA VAL A 208 -19.66 -12.11 0.30
C VAL A 208 -19.30 -11.42 -1.00
N VAL A 209 -19.18 -12.20 -2.06
CA VAL A 209 -18.84 -11.74 -3.40
C VAL A 209 -19.93 -12.11 -4.39
N GLU A 210 -20.09 -11.34 -5.47
CA GLU A 210 -20.93 -11.66 -6.61
C GLU A 210 -20.06 -12.13 -7.77
N HIS A 211 -20.43 -13.24 -8.38
CA HIS A 211 -19.88 -13.71 -9.63
C HIS A 211 -20.97 -14.30 -10.52
N ALA A 212 -21.03 -13.85 -11.78
CA ALA A 212 -22.03 -14.30 -12.76
C ALA A 212 -23.49 -14.22 -12.25
N GLY A 213 -23.81 -13.19 -11.48
CA GLY A 213 -25.16 -12.97 -10.93
C GLY A 213 -25.50 -13.79 -9.69
N ALA A 214 -24.56 -14.54 -9.13
CA ALA A 214 -24.76 -15.33 -7.92
C ALA A 214 -23.83 -14.89 -6.79
N GLU A 215 -24.38 -14.85 -5.56
CA GLU A 215 -23.56 -14.61 -4.37
C GLU A 215 -22.78 -15.87 -3.98
N GLN A 216 -21.51 -15.66 -3.63
CA GLN A 216 -20.64 -16.68 -3.08
C GLN A 216 -20.07 -16.19 -1.74
N ARG A 217 -19.80 -17.11 -0.84
CA ARG A 217 -19.31 -16.84 0.51
C ARG A 217 -17.87 -17.36 0.67
N ILE A 218 -16.97 -16.51 1.17
CA ILE A 218 -15.56 -16.84 1.37
C ILE A 218 -15.24 -16.57 2.83
N GLU A 219 -15.01 -17.63 3.60
CA GLU A 219 -14.60 -17.52 4.99
C GLU A 219 -13.13 -17.10 5.11
N PHE A 220 -12.82 -16.28 6.10
CA PHE A 220 -11.45 -15.84 6.37
C PHE A 220 -11.19 -15.69 7.88
N ASP A 221 -9.92 -15.80 8.27
CA ASP A 221 -9.43 -15.41 9.59
C ASP A 221 -8.88 -13.99 9.57
N GLU A 222 -8.25 -13.59 8.46
CA GLU A 222 -7.74 -12.25 8.21
C GLU A 222 -8.09 -11.77 6.80
N LEU A 223 -8.34 -10.46 6.65
CA LEU A 223 -8.65 -9.83 5.37
C LEU A 223 -7.64 -8.71 5.09
N LEU A 224 -6.95 -8.80 3.96
CA LEU A 224 -6.07 -7.77 3.44
C LEU A 224 -6.77 -6.99 2.32
N CYS A 225 -6.96 -5.69 2.53
CA CYS A 225 -7.49 -4.78 1.52
C CYS A 225 -6.32 -4.19 0.71
N ALA A 226 -6.22 -4.57 -0.55
CA ALA A 226 -5.15 -4.20 -1.50
C ALA A 226 -5.70 -3.75 -2.85
N VAL A 227 -6.84 -3.03 -2.86
CA VAL A 227 -7.56 -2.61 -4.08
C VAL A 227 -7.02 -1.34 -4.74
N GLY A 228 -5.91 -0.82 -4.26
CA GLY A 228 -5.21 0.33 -4.83
C GLY A 228 -4.78 1.36 -3.80
N ARG A 229 -4.26 2.47 -4.30
CA ARG A 229 -3.84 3.62 -3.50
C ARG A 229 -4.51 4.88 -4.03
N SER A 230 -4.84 5.81 -3.13
CA SER A 230 -5.38 7.13 -3.46
C SER A 230 -4.39 8.20 -3.05
N ALA A 231 -4.07 9.10 -3.97
CA ALA A 231 -3.27 10.29 -3.66
C ALA A 231 -3.94 11.12 -2.56
N ARG A 232 -3.15 11.77 -1.73
CA ARG A 232 -3.63 12.70 -0.71
C ARG A 232 -3.88 14.05 -1.37
N LEU A 233 -5.15 14.40 -1.61
CA LEU A 233 -5.53 15.55 -2.41
C LEU A 233 -6.34 16.61 -1.64
N THR A 234 -6.61 16.39 -0.36
CA THR A 234 -7.53 17.24 0.41
C THR A 234 -6.96 17.65 1.76
N GLY A 235 -7.46 18.79 2.25
CA GLY A 235 -7.24 19.24 3.63
C GLY A 235 -5.97 20.06 3.85
N TYR A 236 -5.14 20.30 2.83
CA TYR A 236 -3.91 21.06 2.98
C TYR A 236 -3.76 22.24 2.00
N GLY A 237 -4.89 22.75 1.48
CA GLY A 237 -4.95 24.03 0.78
C GLY A 237 -5.02 23.94 -0.75
N LEU A 238 -5.12 22.75 -1.35
CA LEU A 238 -5.26 22.62 -2.82
C LEU A 238 -6.59 23.18 -3.30
N GLU A 239 -7.66 22.88 -2.56
CA GLU A 239 -9.03 23.28 -2.86
C GLU A 239 -9.18 24.81 -2.80
N GLU A 240 -8.65 25.42 -1.73
CA GLU A 240 -8.73 26.87 -1.53
C GLU A 240 -7.89 27.65 -2.54
N LEU A 241 -6.78 27.08 -3.01
CA LEU A 241 -5.95 27.67 -4.04
C LEU A 241 -6.44 27.36 -5.46
N GLY A 242 -7.48 26.53 -5.62
CA GLY A 242 -8.00 26.12 -6.92
C GLY A 242 -6.99 25.32 -7.74
N ILE A 243 -6.04 24.61 -7.07
CA ILE A 243 -5.10 23.74 -7.77
C ILE A 243 -5.87 22.52 -8.30
N PRO A 244 -5.88 22.29 -9.63
CA PRO A 244 -6.65 21.19 -10.21
C PRO A 244 -6.16 19.85 -9.74
N THR A 245 -7.12 19.00 -9.34
CA THR A 245 -6.87 17.61 -8.96
C THR A 245 -7.86 16.69 -9.65
N HIS A 246 -7.40 15.53 -10.06
CA HIS A 246 -8.27 14.47 -10.59
C HIS A 246 -8.08 13.20 -9.76
N LYS A 247 -7.25 12.29 -10.23
CA LYS A 247 -6.74 11.17 -9.41
C LYS A 247 -5.46 11.54 -8.67
N THR A 248 -4.79 12.58 -9.12
CA THR A 248 -3.54 13.13 -8.62
C THR A 248 -3.60 14.66 -8.76
N VAL A 249 -2.63 15.37 -8.21
CA VAL A 249 -2.42 16.79 -8.50
C VAL A 249 -2.03 16.92 -9.97
N GLU A 250 -2.69 17.81 -10.71
CA GLU A 250 -2.33 18.08 -12.10
C GLU A 250 -1.04 18.89 -12.18
N THR A 251 -0.09 18.42 -12.99
CA THR A 251 1.19 19.08 -13.21
C THR A 251 1.51 19.12 -14.70
N ASN A 252 2.32 20.11 -15.08
CA ASN A 252 2.94 20.14 -16.40
C ASN A 252 4.18 19.20 -16.45
N GLU A 253 4.90 19.20 -17.57
CA GLU A 253 6.11 18.40 -17.79
C GLU A 253 7.31 18.79 -16.88
N TYR A 254 7.25 19.97 -16.25
CA TYR A 254 8.22 20.44 -15.25
C TYR A 254 7.81 20.15 -13.82
N LEU A 255 6.73 19.40 -13.62
CA LEU A 255 6.10 19.09 -12.32
C LEU A 255 5.50 20.34 -11.62
N GLN A 256 5.28 21.43 -12.34
CA GLN A 256 4.59 22.62 -11.83
C GLN A 256 3.09 22.41 -11.83
N THR A 257 2.43 22.86 -10.77
CA THR A 257 0.98 22.95 -10.69
C THR A 257 0.44 24.16 -11.47
N LEU A 258 -0.82 24.55 -11.22
CA LEU A 258 -1.37 25.83 -11.69
C LEU A 258 -0.47 27.02 -11.36
N TYR A 259 0.23 26.97 -10.23
CA TYR A 259 1.18 27.98 -9.79
C TYR A 259 2.61 27.58 -10.16
N PRO A 260 3.35 28.38 -10.95
CA PRO A 260 4.67 28.00 -11.45
C PRO A 260 5.73 27.75 -10.36
N ASN A 261 5.50 28.24 -9.16
CA ASN A 261 6.36 28.05 -8.00
C ASN A 261 5.90 26.92 -7.06
N ILE A 262 4.78 26.26 -7.36
CA ILE A 262 4.30 25.11 -6.61
C ILE A 262 4.44 23.86 -7.47
N TYR A 263 5.26 22.93 -7.03
CA TYR A 263 5.54 21.66 -7.69
C TYR A 263 4.84 20.52 -6.96
N ALA A 264 4.62 19.39 -7.64
CA ALA A 264 4.20 18.15 -6.99
C ALA A 264 5.06 16.98 -7.47
N ALA A 265 5.40 16.06 -6.56
CA ALA A 265 6.25 14.92 -6.85
C ALA A 265 5.82 13.66 -6.09
N GLY A 266 6.07 12.50 -6.66
CA GLY A 266 5.74 11.20 -6.12
C GLY A 266 4.27 10.81 -6.32
N ASP A 267 3.75 9.94 -5.45
CA ASP A 267 2.41 9.36 -5.59
C ASP A 267 1.28 10.40 -5.70
N VAL A 268 1.50 11.60 -5.16
CA VAL A 268 0.52 12.70 -5.21
C VAL A 268 0.41 13.31 -6.62
N ALA A 269 1.50 13.25 -7.40
CA ALA A 269 1.56 13.78 -8.77
C ALA A 269 1.25 12.70 -9.83
N GLY A 270 1.56 11.43 -9.57
CA GLY A 270 1.37 10.35 -10.54
C GLY A 270 2.21 10.52 -11.83
N PRO A 271 1.84 9.89 -12.94
CA PRO A 271 0.78 8.87 -13.06
C PRO A 271 1.16 7.50 -12.46
N TYR A 272 2.46 7.29 -12.21
CA TYR A 272 3.00 6.03 -11.68
C TYR A 272 3.34 6.17 -10.19
N GLN A 273 2.69 5.37 -9.36
CA GLN A 273 2.86 5.37 -7.90
C GLN A 273 3.93 4.33 -7.50
N PHE A 274 5.19 4.60 -7.86
CA PHE A 274 6.35 3.75 -7.56
C PHE A 274 7.45 4.56 -6.87
N THR A 275 8.15 3.96 -5.93
CA THR A 275 9.22 4.59 -5.15
C THR A 275 10.32 5.20 -6.04
N HIS A 276 10.75 4.48 -7.09
CA HIS A 276 11.76 4.99 -8.00
C HIS A 276 11.26 6.17 -8.86
N VAL A 277 9.98 6.18 -9.25
CA VAL A 277 9.37 7.33 -9.95
C VAL A 277 9.29 8.53 -9.02
N ALA A 278 8.90 8.33 -7.76
CA ALA A 278 8.87 9.40 -6.76
C ALA A 278 10.26 10.02 -6.56
N ALA A 279 11.33 9.21 -6.50
CA ALA A 279 12.69 9.71 -6.37
C ALA A 279 13.14 10.55 -7.57
N HIS A 280 12.82 10.11 -8.81
CA HIS A 280 13.10 10.89 -10.01
C HIS A 280 12.33 12.20 -10.04
N GLN A 281 11.02 12.16 -9.78
CA GLN A 281 10.19 13.37 -9.74
C GLN A 281 10.65 14.34 -8.66
N ALA A 282 11.04 13.86 -7.48
CA ALA A 282 11.57 14.70 -6.41
C ALA A 282 12.83 15.45 -6.84
N TRP A 283 13.74 14.75 -7.56
CA TRP A 283 14.94 15.39 -8.10
C TRP A 283 14.59 16.47 -9.13
N TYR A 284 13.73 16.18 -10.10
CA TYR A 284 13.31 17.15 -11.12
C TYR A 284 12.56 18.35 -10.50
N ALA A 285 11.65 18.11 -9.57
CA ALA A 285 10.93 19.17 -8.87
C ALA A 285 11.91 20.09 -8.10
N ALA A 286 12.90 19.53 -7.40
CA ALA A 286 13.90 20.29 -6.68
C ALA A 286 14.80 21.11 -7.62
N VAL A 287 15.28 20.51 -8.72
CA VAL A 287 16.11 21.20 -9.71
C VAL A 287 15.32 22.32 -10.39
N ASN A 288 14.07 22.08 -10.78
CA ASN A 288 13.22 23.10 -11.37
C ASN A 288 12.92 24.25 -10.40
N ALA A 289 12.67 23.94 -9.13
CA ALA A 289 12.45 24.94 -8.09
C ALA A 289 13.68 25.85 -7.85
N LEU A 290 14.89 25.33 -8.04
CA LEU A 290 16.15 26.04 -7.77
C LEU A 290 16.71 26.78 -9.02
N PHE A 291 16.66 26.15 -10.17
CA PHE A 291 17.43 26.57 -11.35
C PHE A 291 16.57 26.85 -12.59
N GLY A 292 15.27 26.54 -12.58
CA GLY A 292 14.37 26.70 -13.72
C GLY A 292 14.17 25.43 -14.53
N ASP A 293 13.50 25.57 -15.67
CA ASP A 293 12.83 24.51 -16.42
C ASP A 293 13.74 23.38 -16.94
N PHE A 294 13.83 22.30 -16.19
CA PHE A 294 14.44 21.03 -16.57
C PHE A 294 13.37 19.96 -16.83
N LYS A 295 13.47 19.28 -17.99
CA LYS A 295 12.58 18.18 -18.37
C LYS A 295 13.20 16.83 -18.06
#